data_f7c1b04ac83e6fe0005bb955cabd024b
#
_entry.id   f7c1b04ac83e6fe0005bb955cabd024b
#
_cell.length_a   1.000
_cell.length_b   1.000
_cell.length_c   1.000
_cell.angle_alpha   90.00
_cell.angle_beta   90.00
_cell.angle_gamma   90.00
#
_symmetry.space_group_name_H-M   'P 1'
#
loop_
_entity.id
_entity.type
_entity.pdbx_description
1 polymer ?
#
loop_
_entity_poly.entity_id
_entity_poly.type
_entity_poly.pdbx_seq_one_letter_code
_entity_poly.pdbx_strand_id
1 'polypeptide(L)'
;MPRAIQIKKQGAAGVMKWVEVPVGKPKRGQILINQSHVGLNYIDVYHRSGLYPLEMPHGIGMEAAGNVEAVGAGVKGIRVGDRVAYAAGPPGSYAEAR
;
A
#
# COMPACT_ATOMS: atom_id res chain seq x y z
N MET A 1 -2.77 -10.29 11.27
CA MET A 1 -2.60 -8.97 10.64
C MET A 1 -1.91 -9.12 9.29
N PRO A 2 -2.26 -8.34 8.29
CA PRO A 2 -1.58 -8.40 7.01
C PRO A 2 -0.12 -7.95 7.15
N ARG A 3 0.70 -8.37 6.21
CA ARG A 3 2.10 -8.00 6.16
C ARG A 3 2.35 -7.03 5.02
N ALA A 4 3.36 -6.21 5.20
CA ALA A 4 3.79 -5.22 4.23
C ALA A 4 5.30 -5.04 4.27
N ILE A 5 5.85 -4.52 3.18
CA ILE A 5 7.22 -4.05 3.18
C ILE A 5 7.22 -2.65 3.79
N GLN A 6 8.00 -2.47 4.84
CA GLN A 6 8.23 -1.16 5.46
C GLN A 6 9.72 -0.85 5.56
N ILE A 7 10.02 0.43 5.53
CA ILE A 7 11.37 0.93 5.78
C ILE A 7 11.31 1.87 6.99
N LYS A 8 12.30 1.73 7.87
CA LYS A 8 12.46 2.62 9.03
C LYS A 8 13.43 3.76 8.74
N LYS A 9 14.24 3.60 7.71
CA LYS A 9 15.16 4.60 7.19
C LYS A 9 15.32 4.36 5.70
N GLN A 10 15.68 5.40 4.96
CA GLN A 10 15.98 5.27 3.55
C GLN A 10 17.40 4.76 3.36
N GLY A 11 17.65 4.05 2.27
CA GLY A 11 18.95 3.47 2.00
C GLY A 11 18.93 2.38 0.95
N ALA A 12 19.84 1.42 1.05
CA ALA A 12 19.97 0.29 0.14
C ALA A 12 18.85 -0.72 0.34
N ALA A 13 18.81 -1.74 -0.51
CA ALA A 13 17.72 -2.74 -0.51
C ALA A 13 17.50 -3.41 0.86
N GLY A 14 18.54 -3.56 1.65
CA GLY A 14 18.42 -4.17 2.98
C GLY A 14 17.58 -3.41 3.99
N VAL A 15 17.20 -2.16 3.70
CA VAL A 15 16.31 -1.40 4.60
C VAL A 15 14.86 -1.87 4.51
N MET A 16 14.49 -2.58 3.45
CA MET A 16 13.14 -3.11 3.28
C MET A 16 12.92 -4.31 4.20
N LYS A 17 11.87 -4.27 5.01
CA LYS A 17 11.51 -5.34 5.94
C LYS A 17 10.08 -5.80 5.71
N TRP A 18 9.87 -7.11 5.72
CA TRP A 18 8.56 -7.74 5.64
C TRP A 18 8.01 -7.85 7.06
N VAL A 19 7.03 -7.03 7.38
CA VAL A 19 6.53 -6.90 8.75
C VAL A 19 5.01 -6.92 8.79
N GLU A 20 4.45 -7.32 9.93
CA GLU A 20 3.02 -7.18 10.16
C GLU A 20 2.67 -5.72 10.42
N VAL A 21 1.60 -5.26 9.80
CA VAL A 21 1.11 -3.89 9.98
C VAL A 21 -0.40 -3.90 10.21
N PRO A 22 -0.91 -3.10 11.15
CA PRO A 22 -2.34 -2.94 11.30
C PRO A 22 -2.88 -2.08 10.16
N VAL A 23 -3.92 -2.55 9.48
CA VAL A 23 -4.58 -1.78 8.43
C VAL A 23 -5.84 -1.11 8.95
N GLY A 24 -6.58 -1.80 9.82
CA GLY A 24 -7.80 -1.27 10.39
C GLY A 24 -8.96 -1.23 9.38
N LYS A 25 -10.03 -0.59 9.78
CA LYS A 25 -11.22 -0.42 8.94
C LYS A 25 -11.03 0.81 8.04
N PRO A 26 -11.59 0.78 6.81
CA PRO A 26 -11.50 1.95 5.94
C PRO A 26 -12.29 3.11 6.54
N LYS A 27 -11.71 4.30 6.44
CA LYS A 27 -12.35 5.54 6.87
C LYS A 27 -13.31 6.02 5.79
N ARG A 28 -14.01 7.12 6.07
CA ARG A 28 -14.92 7.73 5.11
C ARG A 28 -14.21 8.00 3.77
N GLY A 29 -14.81 7.56 2.68
CA GLY A 29 -14.26 7.73 1.33
C GLY A 29 -13.16 6.75 0.96
N GLN A 30 -12.87 5.79 1.82
CA GLN A 30 -11.80 4.79 1.60
C GLN A 30 -12.38 3.40 1.41
N ILE A 31 -11.61 2.56 0.75
CA ILE A 31 -11.88 1.12 0.66
C ILE A 31 -10.66 0.35 1.18
N LEU A 32 -10.90 -0.85 1.66
CA LEU A 32 -9.85 -1.79 2.03
C LEU A 32 -9.74 -2.83 0.93
N ILE A 33 -8.53 -2.99 0.39
CA ILE A 33 -8.26 -3.92 -0.71
C ILE A 33 -7.40 -5.07 -0.18
N ASN A 34 -7.85 -6.29 -0.42
CA ASN A 34 -7.02 -7.48 -0.26
C ASN A 34 -6.25 -7.65 -1.56
N GLN A 35 -4.96 -7.34 -1.55
CA GLN A 35 -4.16 -7.22 -2.77
C GLN A 35 -3.64 -8.57 -3.23
N SER A 36 -3.83 -8.86 -4.51
CA SER A 36 -3.34 -10.08 -5.14
C SER A 36 -2.09 -9.84 -5.99
N HIS A 37 -1.93 -8.64 -6.50
CA HIS A 37 -0.81 -8.25 -7.37
C HIS A 37 -0.38 -6.84 -7.02
N VAL A 38 0.93 -6.63 -6.97
CA VAL A 38 1.52 -5.29 -6.80
C VAL A 38 2.50 -5.05 -7.94
N GLY A 39 2.56 -3.82 -8.42
CA GLY A 39 3.47 -3.43 -9.49
C GLY A 39 4.78 -2.90 -8.93
N LEU A 40 5.88 -3.23 -9.59
CA LEU A 40 7.19 -2.71 -9.29
C LEU A 40 7.51 -1.57 -10.26
N ASN A 41 7.85 -0.42 -9.73
CA ASN A 41 8.19 0.76 -10.51
C ASN A 41 9.50 1.37 -10.05
N TYR A 42 10.20 2.04 -10.94
CA TYR A 42 11.50 2.62 -10.61
C TYR A 42 11.40 3.69 -9.53
N ILE A 43 10.28 4.39 -9.43
CA ILE A 43 10.06 5.38 -8.37
C ILE A 43 10.12 4.75 -6.97
N ASP A 44 9.82 3.47 -6.84
CA ASP A 44 9.89 2.77 -5.56
C ASP A 44 11.33 2.74 -5.05
N VAL A 45 12.30 2.63 -5.95
CA VAL A 45 13.72 2.74 -5.62
C VAL A 45 14.05 4.14 -5.10
N TYR A 46 13.48 5.17 -5.70
CA TYR A 46 13.71 6.56 -5.27
C TYR A 46 13.14 6.82 -3.88
N HIS A 47 11.97 6.28 -3.57
CA HIS A 47 11.41 6.37 -2.23
C HIS A 47 12.26 5.60 -1.21
N ARG A 48 12.72 4.42 -1.59
CA ARG A 48 13.56 3.61 -0.71
C ARG A 48 14.91 4.28 -0.44
N SER A 49 15.56 4.80 -1.48
CA SER A 49 16.93 5.32 -1.37
C SER A 49 17.02 6.73 -0.77
N GLY A 50 15.92 7.47 -0.76
CA GLY A 50 15.88 8.82 -0.23
C GLY A 50 15.97 9.93 -1.27
N LEU A 51 16.02 9.59 -2.56
CA LEU A 51 15.98 10.60 -3.62
C LEU A 51 14.68 11.41 -3.52
N TYR A 52 13.57 10.74 -3.21
CA TYR A 52 12.30 11.38 -2.85
C TYR A 52 12.04 11.12 -1.37
N PRO A 53 12.09 12.18 -0.52
CA PRO A 53 11.94 11.98 0.93
C PRO A 53 10.55 11.48 1.31
N LEU A 54 10.51 10.62 2.33
CA LEU A 54 9.28 10.16 2.98
C LEU A 54 9.45 10.25 4.49
N GLU A 55 8.35 10.46 5.19
CA GLU A 55 8.37 10.35 6.66
C GLU A 55 8.50 8.89 7.07
N MET A 56 9.43 8.59 7.95
CA MET A 56 9.70 7.23 8.41
C MET A 56 8.96 6.91 9.71
N PRO A 57 8.53 5.67 9.93
CA PRO A 57 8.56 4.54 8.99
C PRO A 57 7.50 4.66 7.91
N HIS A 58 7.74 4.07 6.75
CA HIS A 58 6.81 4.19 5.63
C HIS A 58 6.79 2.92 4.79
N GLY A 59 5.67 2.69 4.10
CA GLY A 59 5.57 1.68 3.07
C GLY A 59 6.08 2.18 1.72
N ILE A 60 6.23 1.27 0.79
CA ILE A 60 6.70 1.55 -0.58
C ILE A 60 5.72 0.93 -1.58
N GLY A 61 5.71 1.43 -2.79
CA GLY A 61 4.91 0.92 -3.88
C GLY A 61 3.75 1.84 -4.23
N MET A 62 3.42 1.92 -5.51
CA MET A 62 2.51 2.92 -6.06
C MET A 62 1.30 2.32 -6.74
N GLU A 63 1.27 1.01 -7.00
CA GLU A 63 0.16 0.40 -7.72
C GLU A 63 -0.08 -1.04 -7.27
N ALA A 64 -1.33 -1.43 -7.34
CA ALA A 64 -1.72 -2.80 -7.03
C ALA A 64 -3.10 -3.12 -7.60
N ALA A 65 -3.44 -4.39 -7.58
CA ALA A 65 -4.76 -4.90 -7.91
C ALA A 65 -5.18 -5.94 -6.88
N GLY A 66 -6.48 -6.03 -6.65
CA GLY A 66 -7.02 -7.00 -5.70
C GLY A 66 -8.53 -6.92 -5.62
N ASN A 67 -9.07 -7.48 -4.55
CA ASN A 67 -10.50 -7.51 -4.29
C ASN A 67 -10.84 -6.59 -3.12
N VAL A 68 -11.97 -5.90 -3.22
CA VAL A 68 -12.46 -5.06 -2.13
C VAL A 68 -12.92 -5.94 -0.98
N GLU A 69 -12.35 -5.73 0.19
CA GLU A 69 -12.68 -6.46 1.41
C GLU A 69 -13.67 -5.69 2.28
N ALA A 70 -13.57 -4.38 2.29
CA ALA A 70 -14.46 -3.50 3.03
C ALA A 70 -14.54 -2.14 2.37
N VAL A 71 -15.66 -1.45 2.58
CA VAL A 71 -15.86 -0.08 2.10
C VAL A 71 -16.18 0.84 3.27
N GLY A 72 -15.62 2.04 3.23
CA GLY A 72 -15.90 3.08 4.21
C GLY A 72 -17.20 3.82 3.90
N ALA A 73 -17.63 4.64 4.85
CA ALA A 73 -18.83 5.46 4.69
C ALA A 73 -18.69 6.40 3.48
N GLY A 74 -19.77 6.62 2.76
CA GLY A 74 -19.82 7.55 1.63
C GLY A 74 -19.26 7.03 0.32
N VAL A 75 -18.69 5.82 0.29
CA VAL A 75 -18.21 5.21 -0.94
C VAL A 75 -19.39 4.72 -1.77
N LYS A 76 -19.42 5.11 -3.04
CA LYS A 76 -20.47 4.72 -3.99
C LYS A 76 -19.85 4.10 -5.22
N GLY A 77 -20.55 3.13 -5.82
CA GLY A 77 -20.11 2.50 -7.07
C GLY A 77 -19.07 1.40 -6.88
N ILE A 78 -18.60 1.16 -5.66
CA ILE A 78 -17.66 0.09 -5.33
C ILE A 78 -18.24 -0.72 -4.19
N ARG A 79 -18.19 -2.05 -4.31
CA ARG A 79 -18.75 -2.99 -3.33
C ARG A 79 -17.72 -4.01 -2.90
N VAL A 80 -17.96 -4.59 -1.72
CA VAL A 80 -17.19 -5.75 -1.24
C VAL A 80 -17.23 -6.85 -2.31
N GLY A 81 -16.08 -7.42 -2.63
CA GLY A 81 -15.92 -8.45 -3.64
C GLY A 81 -15.55 -7.93 -5.03
N ASP A 82 -15.66 -6.62 -5.28
CA ASP A 82 -15.27 -6.06 -6.57
C ASP A 82 -13.78 -6.23 -6.81
N ARG A 83 -13.40 -6.46 -8.06
CA ARG A 83 -12.03 -6.46 -8.51
C ARG A 83 -11.64 -5.03 -8.87
N VAL A 84 -10.54 -4.56 -8.28
CA VAL A 84 -10.09 -3.18 -8.45
C VAL A 84 -8.59 -3.11 -8.68
N ALA A 85 -8.16 -2.01 -9.27
CA ALA A 85 -6.74 -1.70 -9.40
C ALA A 85 -6.56 -0.20 -9.23
N TYR A 86 -5.38 0.20 -8.79
CA TYR A 86 -5.05 1.61 -8.65
C TYR A 86 -3.60 1.85 -9.01
N ALA A 87 -3.28 3.09 -9.36
CA ALA A 87 -1.93 3.57 -9.60
C ALA A 87 -1.79 4.96 -9.01
N ALA A 88 -0.58 5.28 -8.56
CA ALA A 88 -0.24 6.53 -7.89
C ALA A 88 -0.91 6.67 -6.52
N GLY A 89 -0.79 7.82 -5.89
CA GLY A 89 -1.25 8.06 -4.53
C GLY A 89 -0.14 7.86 -3.50
N PRO A 90 -0.48 7.81 -2.21
CA PRO A 90 0.53 7.62 -1.17
C PRO A 90 1.24 6.27 -1.34
N PRO A 91 2.59 6.21 -1.18
CA PRO A 91 3.31 4.94 -1.23
C PRO A 91 2.84 3.96 -0.16
N GLY A 92 2.90 2.66 -0.44
CA GLY A 92 2.51 1.63 0.52
C GLY A 92 1.91 0.38 -0.11
N SER A 93 2.03 0.21 -1.42
CA SER A 93 1.38 -0.89 -2.14
C SER A 93 2.06 -2.25 -1.99
N TYR A 94 3.31 -2.30 -1.50
CA TYR A 94 3.96 -3.57 -1.20
C TYR A 94 3.38 -4.15 0.09
N ALA A 95 2.15 -4.61 0.02
CA ALA A 95 1.39 -5.06 1.16
C ALA A 95 0.37 -6.12 0.76
N GLU A 96 0.00 -6.99 1.69
CA GLU A 96 -1.06 -7.96 1.46
C GLU A 96 -2.44 -7.30 1.43
N ALA A 97 -2.63 -6.25 2.21
CA ALA A 97 -3.88 -5.48 2.25
C ALA A 97 -3.61 -4.01 2.48
N ARG A 98 -4.52 -3.20 1.97
CA ARG A 98 -4.37 -1.75 2.08
C ARG A 98 -5.70 -1.00 1.98
#